data_893caebcefa6399d1d6f494cfb24fa69
#
_entry.id   893caebcefa6399d1d6f494cfb24fa69
#
_cell.length_a   1.000
_cell.length_b   1.000
_cell.length_c   1.000
_cell.angle_alpha   90.00
_cell.angle_beta   90.00
_cell.angle_gamma   90.00
#
_symmetry.space_group_name_H-M   'P 1'
#
loop_
_entity.id
_entity.type
_entity.pdbx_description
1 polymer ?
#
loop_
_entity_poly.entity_id
_entity_poly.type
_entity_poly.pdbx_seq_one_letter_code
_entity_poly.pdbx_strand_id
1 'polypeptide(L)'
;MSSGGSGPGGDFLARKSDATKIRQSLPKVEDVLMVEDEAFDADRLRATLHVMLGYDLTIRRAPTLGSALDCVIQRKPDIVFLDDYLKPNDNASHTIPFLRRAGYAGPIVVVSGEVDRQRRILLMTAGAADVIHKDDLDSVRVAEALARAFKTDGSGKTDGARNQSTEKS
;
A
#
# COMPACT_ATOMS: atom_id res chain seq x y z
N MET A 1 -10.22 32.41 -26.27
CA MET A 1 -10.21 32.13 -25.76
C MET A 1 -10.03 31.46 -24.87
N SER A 2 -10.02 31.10 -24.35
CA SER A 2 -10.05 30.56 -23.55
C SER A 2 -9.63 29.71 -23.01
N SER A 3 -9.25 29.47 -22.83
CA SER A 3 -8.81 28.70 -22.39
C SER A 3 -8.86 27.93 -21.57
N GLY A 4 -9.04 27.71 -21.30
CA GLY A 4 -9.20 26.73 -20.77
C GLY A 4 -9.04 26.41 -19.58
N GLY A 5 -9.09 26.53 -18.98
CA GLY A 5 -9.14 26.25 -17.81
C GLY A 5 -8.52 25.20 -17.24
N SER A 6 -7.71 24.61 -17.65
CA SER A 6 -7.24 23.58 -16.89
C SER A 6 -6.12 24.00 -16.09
N GLY A 7 -6.19 24.85 -15.24
CA GLY A 7 -5.14 25.18 -14.30
C GLY A 7 -4.94 24.11 -13.26
N PRO A 8 -3.93 24.26 -12.38
CA PRO A 8 -3.64 23.29 -11.35
C PRO A 8 -4.80 22.94 -10.44
N GLY A 9 -5.69 23.88 -10.23
CA GLY A 9 -6.88 23.64 -9.40
C GLY A 9 -7.85 22.66 -10.02
N GLY A 10 -8.01 22.71 -11.34
CA GLY A 10 -8.90 21.80 -12.04
C GLY A 10 -8.42 20.36 -11.97
N ASP A 11 -7.14 20.16 -12.16
CA ASP A 11 -6.57 18.82 -12.09
C ASP A 11 -6.65 18.25 -10.68
N PHE A 12 -6.43 19.08 -9.68
CA PHE A 12 -6.50 18.62 -8.30
C PHE A 12 -7.92 18.16 -7.95
N LEU A 13 -8.94 18.92 -8.38
CA LEU A 13 -10.32 18.56 -8.10
C LEU A 13 -10.73 17.28 -8.83
N ALA A 14 -10.27 17.08 -10.05
CA ALA A 14 -10.55 15.87 -10.79
C ALA A 14 -9.91 14.67 -10.11
N ARG A 15 -8.66 14.79 -9.68
CA ARG A 15 -7.96 13.72 -8.98
C ARG A 15 -8.65 13.39 -7.64
N LYS A 16 -9.15 14.41 -6.94
CA LYS A 16 -9.87 14.17 -5.70
C LYS A 16 -11.17 13.43 -5.92
N SER A 17 -11.90 13.76 -6.99
CA SER A 17 -13.13 13.06 -7.35
C SER A 17 -12.83 11.59 -7.67
N ASP A 18 -11.75 11.33 -8.40
CA ASP A 18 -11.36 9.96 -8.72
C ASP A 18 -10.96 9.19 -7.46
N ALA A 19 -10.25 9.84 -6.53
CA ALA A 19 -9.88 9.22 -5.26
C ALA A 19 -11.11 8.82 -4.46
N THR A 20 -12.15 9.63 -4.46
CA THR A 20 -13.41 9.32 -3.79
C THR A 20 -14.08 8.09 -4.41
N LYS A 21 -14.10 8.02 -5.74
CA LYS A 21 -14.65 6.86 -6.44
C LYS A 21 -13.85 5.59 -6.13
N ILE A 22 -12.53 5.70 -6.11
CA ILE A 22 -11.66 4.58 -5.76
C ILE A 22 -12.00 4.10 -4.34
N ARG A 23 -12.08 5.03 -3.39
CA ARG A 23 -12.39 4.68 -2.02
C ARG A 23 -13.70 3.89 -1.91
N GLN A 24 -14.71 4.27 -2.66
CA GLN A 24 -16.00 3.60 -2.63
C GLN A 24 -15.94 2.20 -3.21
N SER A 25 -15.00 1.92 -4.08
CA SER A 25 -14.85 0.62 -4.71
C SER A 25 -13.89 -0.31 -3.99
N LEU A 26 -13.17 0.17 -2.97
CA LEU A 26 -12.21 -0.65 -2.25
C LEU A 26 -12.91 -1.61 -1.30
N PRO A 27 -12.31 -2.77 -1.05
CA PRO A 27 -12.79 -3.61 0.02
C PRO A 27 -12.59 -2.90 1.36
N LYS A 28 -13.27 -3.37 2.38
CA LYS A 28 -13.13 -2.76 3.70
C LYS A 28 -11.74 -3.05 4.25
N VAL A 29 -11.03 -1.98 4.60
CA VAL A 29 -9.71 -2.08 5.22
C VAL A 29 -9.87 -1.70 6.69
N GLU A 30 -9.58 -2.62 7.57
CA GLU A 30 -9.74 -2.41 9.00
C GLU A 30 -8.41 -2.37 9.75
N ASP A 31 -7.37 -3.02 9.23
CA ASP A 31 -6.11 -3.16 9.93
C ASP A 31 -4.95 -2.92 8.97
N VAL A 32 -4.20 -1.89 9.21
CA VAL A 32 -3.03 -1.54 8.41
C VAL A 32 -1.78 -1.71 9.27
N LEU A 33 -0.77 -2.37 8.74
CA LEU A 33 0.55 -2.41 9.37
C LEU A 33 1.46 -1.40 8.65
N MET A 34 2.05 -0.51 9.44
CA MET A 34 2.93 0.50 8.93
C MET A 34 4.33 0.20 9.45
N VAL A 35 5.23 -0.14 8.56
CA VAL A 35 6.62 -0.48 8.92
C VAL A 35 7.49 0.73 8.60
N GLU A 36 7.81 1.51 9.63
CA GLU A 36 8.46 2.79 9.49
C GLU A 36 9.20 3.15 10.78
N ASP A 37 10.48 3.41 10.69
CA ASP A 37 11.32 3.71 11.85
C ASP A 37 11.32 5.22 12.21
N GLU A 38 11.04 6.11 11.27
CA GLU A 38 11.04 7.54 11.54
C GLU A 38 9.65 8.00 11.99
N ALA A 39 9.57 8.57 13.18
CA ALA A 39 8.29 8.97 13.76
C ALA A 39 7.55 10.01 12.90
N PHE A 40 8.27 10.96 12.32
CA PHE A 40 7.65 11.99 11.50
C PHE A 40 6.98 11.40 10.26
N ASP A 41 7.69 10.50 9.56
CA ASP A 41 7.13 9.85 8.38
C ASP A 41 5.97 8.94 8.75
N ALA A 42 6.06 8.27 9.88
CA ALA A 42 4.98 7.44 10.38
C ALA A 42 3.71 8.26 10.65
N ASP A 43 3.87 9.42 11.26
CA ASP A 43 2.73 10.29 11.58
C ASP A 43 2.09 10.87 10.30
N ARG A 44 2.91 11.22 9.30
CA ARG A 44 2.39 11.67 8.01
C ARG A 44 1.56 10.58 7.34
N LEU A 45 2.09 9.39 7.28
CA LEU A 45 1.38 8.27 6.66
C LEU A 45 0.10 7.95 7.43
N ARG A 46 0.16 7.94 8.75
CA ARG A 46 -1.01 7.69 9.58
C ARG A 46 -2.11 8.71 9.30
N ALA A 47 -1.76 9.98 9.28
CA ALA A 47 -2.73 11.04 9.00
C ALA A 47 -3.37 10.86 7.62
N THR A 48 -2.56 10.55 6.62
CA THR A 48 -3.04 10.34 5.26
C THR A 48 -4.00 9.14 5.18
N LEU A 49 -3.65 8.06 5.86
CA LEU A 49 -4.50 6.86 5.89
C LEU A 49 -5.84 7.12 6.58
N HIS A 50 -5.85 7.89 7.67
CA HIS A 50 -7.10 8.23 8.33
C HIS A 50 -7.98 9.12 7.46
N VAL A 51 -7.39 10.07 6.75
CA VAL A 51 -8.16 10.90 5.81
C VAL A 51 -8.76 10.04 4.70
N MET A 52 -8.01 9.06 4.21
CA MET A 52 -8.45 8.25 3.09
C MET A 52 -9.40 7.13 3.51
N LEU A 53 -9.15 6.47 4.61
CA LEU A 53 -9.86 5.24 5.00
C LEU A 53 -10.79 5.41 6.21
N GLY A 54 -10.68 6.50 6.96
CA GLY A 54 -11.52 6.74 8.12
C GLY A 54 -10.73 6.63 9.43
N TYR A 55 -11.33 7.13 10.49
CA TYR A 55 -10.65 7.18 11.78
C TYR A 55 -10.90 5.95 12.67
N ASP A 56 -11.78 5.07 12.25
CA ASP A 56 -11.99 3.79 12.94
C ASP A 56 -11.01 2.72 12.48
N LEU A 57 -10.11 3.07 11.58
CA LEU A 57 -9.09 2.17 11.08
C LEU A 57 -8.05 1.88 12.17
N THR A 58 -7.67 0.63 12.33
CA THR A 58 -6.58 0.25 13.21
C THR A 58 -5.27 0.35 12.44
N ILE A 59 -4.34 1.14 12.95
CA ILE A 59 -3.00 1.25 12.36
C ILE A 59 -2.00 0.80 13.40
N ARG A 60 -1.30 -0.30 13.11
CA ARG A 60 -0.20 -0.79 13.94
C ARG A 60 1.10 -0.31 13.34
N ARG A 61 2.01 0.12 14.17
CA ARG A 61 3.33 0.56 13.71
C ARG A 61 4.40 -0.40 14.16
N ALA A 62 5.27 -0.77 13.25
CA ALA A 62 6.45 -1.57 13.52
C ALA A 62 7.68 -0.78 13.06
N PRO A 63 8.56 -0.38 13.97
CA PRO A 63 9.73 0.42 13.56
C PRO A 63 10.90 -0.42 13.02
N THR A 64 10.84 -1.74 13.11
CA THR A 64 11.92 -2.62 12.66
C THR A 64 11.35 -3.81 11.91
N LEU A 65 12.21 -4.51 11.17
CA LEU A 65 11.81 -5.75 10.52
C LEU A 65 11.34 -6.77 11.56
N GLY A 66 12.06 -6.92 12.66
CA GLY A 66 11.68 -7.88 13.70
C GLY A 66 10.31 -7.60 14.26
N SER A 67 10.02 -6.33 14.60
CA SER A 67 8.70 -5.98 15.11
C SER A 67 7.61 -6.14 14.04
N ALA A 68 7.93 -5.93 12.77
CA ALA A 68 6.97 -6.15 11.68
C ALA A 68 6.60 -7.62 11.56
N LEU A 69 7.58 -8.52 11.68
CA LEU A 69 7.32 -9.95 11.65
C LEU A 69 6.44 -10.38 12.82
N ASP A 70 6.71 -9.84 14.02
CA ASP A 70 5.88 -10.13 15.19
C ASP A 70 4.44 -9.66 14.98
N CYS A 71 4.24 -8.48 14.40
CA CYS A 71 2.90 -7.96 14.12
C CYS A 71 2.14 -8.86 13.15
N VAL A 72 2.81 -9.32 12.10
CA VAL A 72 2.19 -10.20 11.10
C VAL A 72 1.82 -11.55 11.70
N ILE A 73 2.68 -12.09 12.55
CA ILE A 73 2.43 -13.36 13.22
C ILE A 73 1.25 -13.24 14.19
N GLN A 74 1.17 -12.14 14.92
CA GLN A 74 0.07 -11.93 15.83
C GLN A 74 -1.27 -11.81 15.10
N ARG A 75 -1.33 -11.04 14.06
CA ARG A 75 -2.53 -10.86 13.26
C ARG A 75 -2.13 -10.32 11.89
N LYS A 76 -2.55 -10.98 10.84
CA LYS A 76 -2.24 -10.54 9.49
C LYS A 76 -3.01 -9.28 9.15
N PRO A 77 -2.33 -8.21 8.74
CA PRO A 77 -3.02 -6.97 8.37
C PRO A 77 -3.69 -7.10 7.00
N ASP A 78 -4.60 -6.19 6.71
CA ASP A 78 -5.23 -6.12 5.39
C ASP A 78 -4.26 -5.58 4.34
N ILE A 79 -3.35 -4.72 4.76
CA ILE A 79 -2.32 -4.17 3.88
C ILE A 79 -1.12 -3.73 4.72
N VAL A 80 0.06 -3.81 4.14
CA VAL A 80 1.30 -3.33 4.73
C VAL A 80 1.81 -2.14 3.95
N PHE A 81 2.11 -1.04 4.64
CA PHE A 81 2.90 0.06 4.09
C PHE A 81 4.31 -0.06 4.64
N LEU A 82 5.28 -0.19 3.76
CA LEU A 82 6.65 -0.53 4.13
C LEU A 82 7.62 0.55 3.69
N ASP A 83 8.36 1.12 4.63
CA ASP A 83 9.44 2.03 4.29
C ASP A 83 10.52 1.26 3.52
N ASP A 84 11.05 1.87 2.49
CA ASP A 84 12.08 1.24 1.68
C ASP A 84 13.37 1.00 2.48
N TYR A 85 13.73 1.92 3.35
CA TYR A 85 14.94 1.77 4.12
C TYR A 85 14.66 1.84 5.61
N LEU A 86 14.89 0.74 6.29
CA LEU A 86 14.77 0.65 7.74
C LEU A 86 16.19 0.57 8.33
N LYS A 87 16.43 1.35 9.35
CA LYS A 87 17.74 1.30 10.03
C LYS A 87 17.89 -0.04 10.75
N PRO A 88 19.08 -0.55 10.84
CA PRO A 88 20.34 0.06 10.32
C PRO A 88 20.60 -0.26 8.87
N ASN A 89 20.15 -1.36 8.32
CA ASN A 89 20.55 -1.76 6.98
C ASN A 89 19.50 -2.53 6.18
N ASP A 90 18.25 -2.47 6.58
CA ASP A 90 17.23 -3.23 5.88
C ASP A 90 16.62 -2.39 4.75
N ASN A 91 16.41 -2.99 3.61
CA ASN A 91 15.67 -2.34 2.52
C ASN A 91 14.50 -3.20 2.08
N ALA A 92 13.53 -2.60 1.42
CA ALA A 92 12.26 -3.26 1.12
C ALA A 92 12.41 -4.50 0.24
N SER A 93 13.39 -4.51 -0.69
CA SER A 93 13.57 -5.69 -1.54
C SER A 93 13.96 -6.92 -0.72
N HIS A 94 14.59 -6.73 0.43
CA HIS A 94 14.91 -7.81 1.33
C HIS A 94 13.82 -8.03 2.38
N THR A 95 13.16 -6.97 2.81
CA THR A 95 12.11 -7.07 3.84
C THR A 95 10.88 -7.81 3.33
N ILE A 96 10.48 -7.58 2.09
CA ILE A 96 9.31 -8.23 1.50
C ILE A 96 9.38 -9.76 1.59
N PRO A 97 10.47 -10.42 1.19
CA PRO A 97 10.55 -11.88 1.32
C PRO A 97 10.39 -12.37 2.76
N PHE A 98 10.89 -11.65 3.74
CA PHE A 98 10.74 -12.05 5.13
C PHE A 98 9.27 -11.98 5.57
N LEU A 99 8.55 -10.95 5.16
CA LEU A 99 7.11 -10.85 5.44
C LEU A 99 6.35 -12.01 4.79
N ARG A 100 6.71 -12.38 3.57
CA ARG A 100 6.08 -13.50 2.87
C ARG A 100 6.35 -14.82 3.59
N ARG A 101 7.57 -15.04 4.06
CA ARG A 101 7.90 -16.26 4.81
C ARG A 101 7.19 -16.31 6.15
N ALA A 102 6.90 -15.18 6.75
CA ALA A 102 6.14 -15.13 8.00
C ALA A 102 4.65 -15.44 7.78
N GLY A 103 4.23 -15.63 6.55
CA GLY A 103 2.86 -16.00 6.22
C GLY A 103 1.97 -14.87 5.74
N TYR A 104 2.55 -13.69 5.49
CA TYR A 104 1.75 -12.59 4.99
C TYR A 104 1.60 -12.69 3.48
N ALA A 105 0.39 -12.95 3.01
CA ALA A 105 0.10 -13.07 1.58
C ALA A 105 -0.56 -11.83 0.99
N GLY A 106 -0.88 -10.84 1.79
CA GLY A 106 -1.61 -9.65 1.35
C GLY A 106 -0.75 -8.63 0.63
N PRO A 107 -1.32 -7.50 0.25
CA PRO A 107 -0.60 -6.49 -0.51
C PRO A 107 0.39 -5.70 0.33
N ILE A 108 1.49 -5.30 -0.29
CA ILE A 108 2.53 -4.48 0.32
C ILE A 108 2.75 -3.28 -0.58
N VAL A 109 2.61 -2.08 -0.04
CA VAL A 109 2.92 -0.83 -0.74
C VAL A 109 4.19 -0.27 -0.10
N VAL A 110 5.20 0.00 -0.92
CA VAL A 110 6.47 0.56 -0.44
C VAL A 110 6.42 2.07 -0.52
N VAL A 111 6.92 2.74 0.51
CA VAL A 111 7.06 4.20 0.55
C VAL A 111 8.55 4.51 0.61
N SER A 112 9.06 5.27 -0.35
CA SER A 112 10.50 5.49 -0.49
C SER A 112 10.84 6.95 -0.78
N GLY A 113 11.96 7.39 -0.25
CA GLY A 113 12.51 8.71 -0.59
C GLY A 113 13.22 8.73 -1.93
N GLU A 114 13.46 7.56 -2.54
CA GLU A 114 14.11 7.49 -3.83
C GLU A 114 13.35 6.53 -4.70
N VAL A 115 12.68 7.03 -5.74
CA VAL A 115 11.92 6.19 -6.65
C VAL A 115 12.28 6.57 -8.07
N ASP A 116 13.42 6.09 -8.54
CA ASP A 116 13.72 6.15 -9.96
C ASP A 116 13.15 4.90 -10.63
N ARG A 117 13.27 4.84 -11.93
CA ARG A 117 12.70 3.74 -12.71
C ARG A 117 13.26 2.38 -12.29
N GLN A 118 14.58 2.31 -12.09
CA GLN A 118 15.21 1.05 -11.72
C GLN A 118 14.80 0.60 -10.33
N ARG A 119 14.73 1.53 -9.40
CA ARG A 119 14.30 1.20 -8.03
C ARG A 119 12.86 0.71 -8.03
N ARG A 120 11.99 1.37 -8.78
CA ARG A 120 10.61 0.93 -8.89
C ARG A 120 10.50 -0.48 -9.45
N ILE A 121 11.23 -0.78 -10.53
CA ILE A 121 11.22 -2.13 -11.11
C ILE A 121 11.70 -3.16 -10.09
N LEU A 122 12.77 -2.85 -9.37
CA LEU A 122 13.32 -3.75 -8.36
C LEU A 122 12.28 -4.05 -7.28
N LEU A 123 11.62 -3.03 -6.77
CA LEU A 123 10.64 -3.20 -5.69
C LEU A 123 9.38 -3.92 -6.17
N MET A 124 8.89 -3.61 -7.36
CA MET A 124 7.75 -4.32 -7.94
C MET A 124 8.08 -5.79 -8.20
N THR A 125 9.30 -6.07 -8.67
CA THR A 125 9.75 -7.44 -8.88
C THR A 125 9.87 -8.21 -7.56
N ALA A 126 10.26 -7.51 -6.50
CA ALA A 126 10.34 -8.13 -5.16
C ALA A 126 8.97 -8.44 -4.57
N GLY A 127 7.90 -7.90 -5.14
CA GLY A 127 6.53 -8.21 -4.71
C GLY A 127 5.73 -7.02 -4.20
N ALA A 128 6.21 -5.79 -4.35
CA ALA A 128 5.42 -4.62 -3.99
C ALA A 128 4.24 -4.47 -4.95
N ALA A 129 3.08 -4.14 -4.43
CA ALA A 129 1.90 -3.85 -5.25
C ALA A 129 1.99 -2.46 -5.87
N ASP A 130 2.65 -1.53 -5.20
CA ASP A 130 2.93 -0.20 -5.71
C ASP A 130 4.08 0.42 -4.91
N VAL A 131 4.65 1.49 -5.43
CA VAL A 131 5.72 2.24 -4.78
C VAL A 131 5.37 3.71 -4.80
N ILE A 132 5.33 4.35 -3.64
CA ILE A 132 5.00 5.76 -3.50
C ILE A 132 6.26 6.53 -3.09
N HIS A 133 6.55 7.63 -3.79
CA HIS A 133 7.61 8.53 -3.36
C HIS A 133 7.13 9.31 -2.13
N LYS A 134 7.98 9.45 -1.12
CA LYS A 134 7.61 10.16 0.13
C LYS A 134 7.12 11.59 -0.12
N ASP A 135 7.64 12.26 -1.14
CA ASP A 135 7.22 13.62 -1.48
C ASP A 135 5.82 13.65 -2.11
N ASP A 136 5.35 12.53 -2.64
CA ASP A 136 4.04 12.45 -3.28
C ASP A 136 2.99 11.84 -2.36
N LEU A 137 3.29 11.66 -1.09
CA LEU A 137 2.40 10.98 -0.17
C LEU A 137 1.23 11.88 0.20
N ASP A 138 0.13 11.72 -0.47
CA ASP A 138 -1.14 12.40 -0.19
C ASP A 138 -2.30 11.42 -0.34
N SER A 139 -3.50 11.84 0.01
CA SER A 139 -4.67 10.96 -0.02
C SER A 139 -5.00 10.44 -1.41
N VAL A 140 -4.77 11.23 -2.44
CA VAL A 140 -5.01 10.82 -3.82
C VAL A 140 -4.03 9.72 -4.24
N ARG A 141 -2.75 9.93 -3.95
CA ARG A 141 -1.73 8.95 -4.31
C ARG A 141 -1.91 7.65 -3.55
N VAL A 142 -2.29 7.73 -2.27
CA VAL A 142 -2.59 6.54 -1.47
C VAL A 142 -3.81 5.81 -2.03
N ALA A 143 -4.84 6.52 -2.46
CA ALA A 143 -6.01 5.89 -3.10
C ALA A 143 -5.61 5.10 -4.35
N GLU A 144 -4.74 5.65 -5.18
CA GLU A 144 -4.24 4.96 -6.36
C GLU A 144 -3.49 3.68 -5.99
N ALA A 145 -2.65 3.75 -4.98
CA ALA A 145 -1.90 2.58 -4.52
C ALA A 145 -2.83 1.50 -3.97
N LEU A 146 -3.85 1.89 -3.21
CA LEU A 146 -4.84 0.95 -2.68
C LEU A 146 -5.61 0.27 -3.82
N ALA A 147 -5.98 1.02 -4.84
CA ALA A 147 -6.67 0.46 -6.00
C ALA A 147 -5.81 -0.61 -6.69
N ARG A 148 -4.51 -0.34 -6.86
CA ARG A 148 -3.59 -1.31 -7.46
C ARG A 148 -3.41 -2.53 -6.57
N ALA A 149 -3.28 -2.30 -5.28
CA ALA A 149 -3.03 -3.37 -4.31
C ALA A 149 -4.17 -4.38 -4.27
N PHE A 150 -5.39 -3.91 -4.17
CA PHE A 150 -6.54 -4.80 -4.02
C PHE A 150 -7.05 -5.34 -5.34
N LYS A 151 -6.79 -4.68 -6.45
CA LYS A 151 -7.15 -5.20 -7.75
C LYS A 151 -6.33 -6.44 -8.08
N THR A 152 -5.04 -6.42 -7.81
CA THR A 152 -4.17 -7.56 -8.06
C THR A 152 -4.58 -8.74 -7.19
N ASP A 153 -4.91 -8.46 -5.93
CA ASP A 153 -5.27 -9.52 -5.00
C ASP A 153 -6.60 -10.15 -5.40
N GLY A 154 -7.55 -9.37 -5.85
CA GLY A 154 -8.84 -9.88 -6.25
C GLY A 154 -8.79 -10.80 -7.45
N SER A 155 -7.91 -10.54 -8.42
CA SER A 155 -7.86 -11.40 -9.59
C SER A 155 -7.26 -12.76 -9.28
N GLY A 156 -6.42 -12.83 -8.27
CA GLY A 156 -5.87 -14.12 -7.89
C GLY A 156 -6.88 -15.04 -7.25
N LYS A 157 -7.86 -14.48 -6.55
CA LYS A 157 -8.82 -15.33 -5.90
C LYS A 157 -9.84 -15.90 -6.84
N THR A 158 -10.15 -15.21 -7.93
CA THR A 158 -11.17 -15.72 -8.79
C THR A 158 -10.72 -16.95 -9.55
N ASP A 159 -9.47 -17.04 -9.86
CA ASP A 159 -8.99 -18.18 -10.62
C ASP A 159 -8.99 -19.46 -9.80
N GLY A 160 -8.75 -19.36 -8.53
CA GLY A 160 -8.71 -20.53 -7.71
C GLY A 160 -10.07 -21.16 -7.49
N ALA A 161 -11.12 -20.35 -7.52
CA ALA A 161 -12.43 -20.87 -7.25
C ALA A 161 -13.02 -21.67 -8.39
N ARG A 162 -12.56 -21.48 -9.60
CA ARG A 162 -13.14 -22.20 -10.67
C ARG A 162 -12.69 -23.58 -10.84
N ASN A 163 -11.56 -23.92 -10.39
CA ASN A 163 -11.06 -25.23 -10.60
C ASN A 163 -11.65 -26.29 -9.79
N GLN A 164 -12.42 -25.97 -8.80
CA GLN A 164 -12.89 -27.02 -7.97
C GLN A 164 -14.14 -27.61 -8.41
N SER A 165 -14.83 -27.05 -9.38
CA SER A 165 -16.12 -27.61 -9.62
C SER A 165 -16.18 -28.60 -10.74
N THR A 166 -15.09 -28.93 -11.33
CA THR A 166 -15.22 -29.82 -12.41
C THR A 166 -14.86 -31.19 -12.18
N GLU A 167 -14.82 -31.65 -11.07
CA GLU A 167 -14.41 -32.89 -10.83
C GLU A 167 -15.38 -33.80 -10.60
N LYS A 168 -16.36 -34.08 -10.96
CA LYS A 168 -17.24 -34.89 -10.53
C LYS A 168 -17.57 -35.81 -11.43
N SER A 169 -17.60 -36.29 -11.89
CA SER A 169 -18.03 -37.22 -12.74
C SER A 169 -17.88 -38.49 -12.57
#